data_3a419d1c7b7227f62151bca0f0a4bbb9
#
_entry.id   3a419d1c7b7227f62151bca0f0a4bbb9
#
_cell.length_a   1.000
_cell.length_b   1.000
_cell.length_c   1.000
_cell.angle_alpha   90.00
_cell.angle_beta   90.00
_cell.angle_gamma   90.00
#
_symmetry.space_group_name_H-M   'P 1'
#
loop_
_entity.id
_entity.type
_entity.pdbx_description
1 polymer ?
#
loop_
_entity_poly.entity_id
_entity_poly.type
_entity_poly.pdbx_seq_one_letter_code
_entity_poly.pdbx_strand_id
1 'polypeptide(L)'
;MKSSNIGGQAVLEGIMMKNRETYSVAVRKPDGEIEVDIQEYKGVLPWKAPQKIPFIRGIFNFVDSLVLGMKTLTYSASFFEDEEEEILTEDEARKQEKKEKLIMNLTVVVSVLIEVGIFMVLPYYLSSIIEKHTSSHLVMTVLEGVIRVAIFLIYIVLISRTKDIKRTFMYHGAEHKCINCIEHGLELNVENVRKSSKQHKRCGTSFLFFVMIVSIIVCFFITAKSQIVRVLLRIALLPLIAGISYELIRLAGNSDHPVINVLSKPGLWVQNLTTKEPDDSMIEVGIKAVEAVFDWKTWQEENLKQ
;
A
#
# COMPACT_ATOMS: atom_id res chain seq x y z
N MET A 1 -11.10 -11.78 16.50
CA MET A 1 -10.14 -12.49 15.62
C MET A 1 -8.73 -12.10 16.02
N LYS A 2 -7.81 -13.07 16.17
CA LYS A 2 -6.43 -12.77 16.57
C LYS A 2 -5.59 -12.46 15.33
N SER A 3 -4.81 -11.39 15.37
CA SER A 3 -3.99 -10.96 14.24
C SER A 3 -2.67 -11.74 14.20
N SER A 4 -2.30 -12.26 13.02
CA SER A 4 -1.00 -12.89 12.77
C SER A 4 0.15 -11.88 12.74
N ASN A 5 -0.15 -10.60 12.56
CA ASN A 5 0.80 -9.50 12.36
C ASN A 5 1.72 -9.66 11.14
N ILE A 6 1.47 -10.64 10.28
CA ILE A 6 2.09 -10.67 8.95
C ILE A 6 1.37 -9.67 8.05
N GLY A 7 2.06 -9.19 7.04
CA GLY A 7 1.52 -8.31 6.01
C GLY A 7 2.31 -8.46 4.74
N GLY A 8 1.73 -8.10 3.63
CA GLY A 8 2.36 -8.28 2.33
C GLY A 8 2.11 -7.13 1.39
N GLN A 9 2.54 -7.33 0.17
CA GLN A 9 2.33 -6.46 -0.97
C GLN A 9 2.37 -7.29 -2.25
N ALA A 10 1.40 -7.05 -3.14
CA ALA A 10 1.50 -7.58 -4.49
C ALA A 10 2.64 -6.90 -5.25
N VAL A 11 3.40 -7.69 -5.97
CA VAL A 11 4.46 -7.26 -6.90
C VAL A 11 4.14 -7.79 -8.30
N LEU A 12 5.00 -7.53 -9.28
CA LEU A 12 4.79 -8.03 -10.64
C LEU A 12 4.84 -9.56 -10.62
N GLU A 13 3.74 -10.19 -11.05
CA GLU A 13 3.55 -11.66 -11.06
C GLU A 13 3.94 -12.36 -9.75
N GLY A 14 3.75 -11.66 -8.61
CA GLY A 14 4.20 -12.18 -7.32
C GLY A 14 3.62 -11.50 -6.09
N ILE A 15 4.07 -12.00 -4.95
CA ILE A 15 3.70 -11.50 -3.62
C ILE A 15 4.95 -11.39 -2.74
N MET A 16 5.16 -10.23 -2.16
CA MET A 16 6.03 -10.05 -1.02
C MET A 16 5.25 -10.32 0.26
N MET A 17 5.81 -11.10 1.19
CA MET A 17 5.25 -11.32 2.52
C MET A 17 6.28 -10.99 3.60
N LYS A 18 5.89 -10.20 4.59
CA LYS A 18 6.76 -9.74 5.67
C LYS A 18 6.29 -10.23 7.02
N ASN A 19 7.22 -10.79 7.79
CA ASN A 19 7.07 -11.15 9.19
C ASN A 19 8.21 -10.52 10.00
N ARG A 20 7.91 -9.47 10.78
CA ARG A 20 8.89 -8.71 11.58
C ARG A 20 10.03 -8.15 10.72
N GLU A 21 11.25 -8.67 10.88
CA GLU A 21 12.46 -8.22 10.17
C GLU A 21 12.79 -9.09 8.95
N THR A 22 12.06 -10.17 8.72
CA THR A 22 12.24 -11.07 7.57
C THR A 22 11.12 -10.86 6.57
N TYR A 23 11.44 -10.85 5.29
CA TYR A 23 10.46 -10.87 4.23
C TYR A 23 10.85 -11.87 3.14
N SER A 24 9.85 -12.39 2.45
CA SER A 24 10.00 -13.18 1.24
C SER A 24 9.44 -12.43 0.05
N VAL A 25 9.94 -12.72 -1.14
CA VAL A 25 9.31 -12.35 -2.41
C VAL A 25 9.16 -13.63 -3.22
N ALA A 26 7.93 -14.04 -3.47
CA ALA A 26 7.63 -15.17 -4.34
C ALA A 26 7.12 -14.62 -5.67
N VAL A 27 7.75 -14.99 -6.77
CA VAL A 27 7.44 -14.52 -8.14
C VAL A 27 7.27 -15.72 -9.04
N ARG A 28 6.20 -15.74 -9.86
CA ARG A 28 6.05 -16.71 -10.94
C ARG A 28 6.78 -16.19 -12.17
N LYS A 29 7.89 -16.84 -12.50
CA LYS A 29 8.73 -16.53 -13.66
C LYS A 29 8.01 -16.82 -14.98
N PRO A 30 8.51 -16.29 -16.12
CA PRO A 30 7.96 -16.60 -17.45
C PRO A 30 7.99 -18.08 -17.82
N ASP A 31 8.92 -18.88 -17.27
CA ASP A 31 8.99 -20.33 -17.43
C ASP A 31 7.91 -21.11 -16.64
N GLY A 32 7.15 -20.41 -15.78
CA GLY A 32 6.10 -20.96 -14.93
C GLY A 32 6.57 -21.41 -13.55
N GLU A 33 7.87 -21.44 -13.27
CA GLU A 33 8.41 -21.76 -11.96
C GLU A 33 8.16 -20.61 -10.95
N ILE A 34 8.05 -20.97 -9.67
CA ILE A 34 7.94 -19.97 -8.60
C ILE A 34 9.30 -19.84 -7.94
N GLU A 35 9.93 -18.69 -8.14
CA GLU A 35 11.12 -18.27 -7.41
C GLU A 35 10.75 -17.67 -6.08
N VAL A 36 11.47 -18.01 -5.00
CA VAL A 36 11.25 -17.48 -3.65
C VAL A 36 12.56 -16.97 -3.10
N ASP A 37 12.67 -15.66 -2.90
CA ASP A 37 13.79 -15.01 -2.24
C ASP A 37 13.41 -14.60 -0.82
N ILE A 38 14.31 -14.84 0.14
CA ILE A 38 14.11 -14.52 1.55
C ILE A 38 15.22 -13.59 2.00
N GLN A 39 14.85 -12.45 2.55
CA GLN A 39 15.80 -11.42 2.98
C GLN A 39 15.43 -10.82 4.34
N GLU A 40 16.41 -10.21 4.99
CA GLU A 40 16.20 -9.38 6.17
C GLU A 40 16.01 -7.91 5.77
N TYR A 41 15.10 -7.24 6.47
CA TYR A 41 14.89 -5.81 6.34
C TYR A 41 14.67 -5.18 7.72
N LYS A 42 15.67 -4.44 8.19
CA LYS A 42 15.68 -3.82 9.52
C LYS A 42 15.05 -2.43 9.56
N GLY A 43 14.51 -1.96 8.42
CA GLY A 43 13.94 -0.61 8.24
C GLY A 43 14.97 0.40 7.73
N VAL A 44 14.47 1.57 7.33
CA VAL A 44 15.30 2.70 6.85
C VAL A 44 16.13 3.30 7.98
N LEU A 45 15.62 3.26 9.21
CA LEU A 45 16.34 3.76 10.38
C LEU A 45 16.99 2.64 11.18
N PRO A 46 18.28 2.78 11.54
CA PRO A 46 19.01 1.77 12.34
C PRO A 46 18.54 1.73 13.81
N TRP A 47 17.79 2.73 14.26
CA TRP A 47 17.32 2.84 15.65
C TRP A 47 15.80 2.66 15.76
N LYS A 48 15.38 1.82 16.69
CA LYS A 48 13.95 1.48 16.91
C LYS A 48 13.20 2.46 17.84
N ALA A 49 13.85 3.48 18.41
CA ALA A 49 13.25 4.38 19.38
C ALA A 49 12.03 5.17 18.84
N PRO A 50 12.08 5.79 17.63
CA PRO A 50 10.93 6.50 17.07
C PRO A 50 9.74 5.60 16.76
N GLN A 51 9.98 4.31 16.46
CA GLN A 51 8.93 3.33 16.16
C GLN A 51 8.07 2.96 17.38
N LYS A 52 8.46 3.37 18.59
CA LYS A 52 7.67 3.17 19.82
C LYS A 52 6.70 4.32 20.09
N ILE A 53 6.92 5.50 19.48
CA ILE A 53 6.14 6.71 19.74
C ILE A 53 4.92 6.73 18.83
N PRO A 54 3.68 6.78 19.37
CA PRO A 54 2.47 6.91 18.55
C PRO A 54 2.57 8.08 17.57
N PHE A 55 1.93 7.98 16.42
CA PHE A 55 1.97 8.90 15.28
C PHE A 55 3.34 8.95 14.57
N ILE A 56 4.45 9.11 15.30
CA ILE A 56 5.81 9.13 14.74
C ILE A 56 6.12 7.78 14.06
N ARG A 57 5.80 6.67 14.74
CA ARG A 57 5.97 5.33 14.15
C ARG A 57 5.22 5.14 12.83
N GLY A 58 4.08 5.83 12.66
CA GLY A 58 3.30 5.77 11.43
C GLY A 58 4.03 6.36 10.25
N ILE A 59 4.75 7.47 10.46
CA ILE A 59 5.57 8.12 9.43
C ILE A 59 6.70 7.16 8.99
N PHE A 60 7.44 6.59 9.94
CA PHE A 60 8.55 5.70 9.63
C PHE A 60 8.08 4.40 8.99
N ASN A 61 7.01 3.77 9.49
CA ASN A 61 6.46 2.57 8.89
C ASN A 61 5.94 2.82 7.47
N PHE A 62 5.39 4.00 7.19
CA PHE A 62 5.00 4.39 5.85
C PHE A 62 6.21 4.50 4.91
N VAL A 63 7.27 5.19 5.34
CA VAL A 63 8.53 5.29 4.56
C VAL A 63 9.16 3.91 4.36
N ASP A 64 9.24 3.09 5.40
CA ASP A 64 9.74 1.70 5.33
C ASP A 64 8.95 0.87 4.32
N SER A 65 7.60 1.02 4.30
CA SER A 65 6.76 0.31 3.35
C SER A 65 7.00 0.76 1.91
N LEU A 66 7.22 2.05 1.67
CA LEU A 66 7.54 2.57 0.34
C LEU A 66 8.90 2.04 -0.16
N VAL A 67 9.93 2.13 0.68
CA VAL A 67 11.29 1.68 0.32
C VAL A 67 11.31 0.17 0.07
N LEU A 68 10.71 -0.62 0.96
CA LEU A 68 10.62 -2.07 0.79
C LEU A 68 9.77 -2.42 -0.44
N GLY A 69 8.65 -1.72 -0.63
CA GLY A 69 7.76 -1.92 -1.77
C GLY A 69 8.46 -1.66 -3.11
N MET A 70 9.21 -0.57 -3.22
CA MET A 70 10.01 -0.28 -4.42
C MET A 70 11.07 -1.36 -4.65
N LYS A 71 11.80 -1.76 -3.61
CA LYS A 71 12.83 -2.80 -3.71
C LYS A 71 12.27 -4.12 -4.23
N THR A 72 11.15 -4.56 -3.67
CA THR A 72 10.54 -5.85 -4.03
C THR A 72 9.84 -5.79 -5.38
N LEU A 73 9.29 -4.64 -5.77
CA LEU A 73 8.72 -4.42 -7.09
C LEU A 73 9.81 -4.46 -8.18
N THR A 74 10.93 -3.76 -7.95
CA THR A 74 12.10 -3.80 -8.88
C THR A 74 12.64 -5.23 -8.99
N TYR A 75 12.78 -5.95 -7.87
CA TYR A 75 13.22 -7.34 -7.88
C TYR A 75 12.27 -8.22 -8.71
N SER A 76 10.96 -8.09 -8.53
CA SER A 76 10.01 -8.88 -9.31
C SER A 76 10.00 -8.50 -10.79
N ALA A 77 10.22 -7.22 -11.13
CA ALA A 77 10.29 -6.75 -12.50
C ALA A 77 11.50 -7.29 -13.25
N SER A 78 12.63 -7.51 -12.57
CA SER A 78 13.88 -8.01 -13.22
C SER A 78 13.73 -9.40 -13.85
N PHE A 79 12.73 -10.20 -13.49
CA PHE A 79 12.45 -11.49 -14.15
C PHE A 79 11.74 -11.35 -15.50
N PHE A 80 11.30 -10.13 -15.86
CA PHE A 80 10.51 -9.85 -17.07
C PHE A 80 11.17 -8.81 -17.97
N GLU A 81 12.37 -8.35 -17.61
CA GLU A 81 13.21 -7.55 -18.49
C GLU A 81 13.89 -8.49 -19.49
N ASP A 82 13.82 -8.16 -20.78
CA ASP A 82 14.56 -8.90 -21.80
C ASP A 82 16.06 -8.67 -21.53
N GLU A 83 16.79 -9.74 -21.22
CA GLU A 83 18.25 -9.72 -21.11
C GLU A 83 18.81 -9.49 -22.53
N GLU A 84 18.83 -8.23 -23.00
CA GLU A 84 19.83 -7.85 -24.00
C GLU A 84 21.18 -7.83 -23.25
N GLU A 85 21.88 -8.99 -23.27
CA GLU A 85 23.28 -9.08 -22.85
C GLU A 85 24.14 -8.18 -23.75
N GLU A 86 24.06 -6.89 -23.59
CA GLU A 86 25.14 -6.01 -24.03
C GLU A 86 26.37 -6.32 -23.15
N ILE A 87 27.39 -6.92 -23.77
CA ILE A 87 28.70 -7.12 -23.11
C ILE A 87 29.31 -5.73 -22.90
N LEU A 88 28.90 -5.09 -21.81
CA LEU A 88 29.40 -3.77 -21.43
C LEU A 88 30.77 -3.91 -20.75
N THR A 89 31.68 -3.03 -21.07
CA THR A 89 32.91 -2.86 -20.28
C THR A 89 32.58 -2.34 -18.88
N GLU A 90 33.47 -2.58 -17.89
CA GLU A 90 33.22 -2.13 -16.50
C GLU A 90 32.91 -0.62 -16.40
N ASP A 91 33.53 0.22 -17.23
CA ASP A 91 33.28 1.65 -17.28
C ASP A 91 31.92 2.01 -17.91
N GLU A 92 31.47 1.26 -18.89
CA GLU A 92 30.15 1.43 -19.51
C GLU A 92 29.05 0.97 -18.55
N ALA A 93 29.23 -0.18 -17.90
CA ALA A 93 28.31 -0.68 -16.88
C ALA A 93 28.13 0.34 -15.73
N ARG A 94 29.23 0.94 -15.23
CA ARG A 94 29.15 2.02 -14.22
C ARG A 94 28.40 3.26 -14.71
N LYS A 95 28.60 3.65 -15.97
CA LYS A 95 27.87 4.80 -16.55
C LYS A 95 26.39 4.48 -16.72
N GLN A 96 26.08 3.28 -17.15
CA GLN A 96 24.70 2.79 -17.31
C GLN A 96 23.99 2.77 -15.96
N GLU A 97 24.57 2.17 -14.92
CA GLU A 97 24.03 2.16 -13.56
C GLU A 97 23.75 3.58 -13.01
N LYS A 98 24.67 4.53 -13.23
CA LYS A 98 24.43 5.93 -12.83
C LYS A 98 23.30 6.58 -13.60
N LYS A 99 23.18 6.31 -14.90
CA LYS A 99 22.12 6.83 -15.76
C LYS A 99 20.75 6.24 -15.33
N GLU A 100 20.68 4.95 -15.08
CA GLU A 100 19.47 4.28 -14.61
C GLU A 100 19.02 4.80 -13.25
N LYS A 101 19.94 4.97 -12.29
CA LYS A 101 19.66 5.62 -10.99
C LYS A 101 19.16 7.05 -11.16
N LEU A 102 19.74 7.82 -12.08
CA LEU A 102 19.28 9.17 -12.34
C LEU A 102 17.87 9.19 -12.95
N ILE A 103 17.62 8.35 -13.94
CA ILE A 103 16.29 8.19 -14.57
C ILE A 103 15.27 7.76 -13.53
N MET A 104 15.58 6.75 -12.70
CA MET A 104 14.73 6.28 -11.62
C MET A 104 14.36 7.43 -10.66
N ASN A 105 15.36 8.16 -10.17
CA ASN A 105 15.13 9.28 -9.25
C ASN A 105 14.29 10.38 -9.90
N LEU A 106 14.56 10.72 -11.17
CA LEU A 106 13.77 11.70 -11.91
C LEU A 106 12.33 11.24 -12.09
N THR A 107 12.11 9.98 -12.44
CA THR A 107 10.78 9.38 -12.58
C THR A 107 10.00 9.46 -11.26
N VAL A 108 10.63 9.13 -10.13
CA VAL A 108 10.01 9.24 -8.81
C VAL A 108 9.62 10.70 -8.51
N VAL A 109 10.52 11.66 -8.72
CA VAL A 109 10.23 13.09 -8.49
C VAL A 109 9.08 13.57 -9.35
N VAL A 110 9.09 13.25 -10.65
CA VAL A 110 8.02 13.64 -11.59
C VAL A 110 6.70 13.00 -11.18
N SER A 111 6.70 11.72 -10.80
CA SER A 111 5.50 11.01 -10.32
C SER A 111 4.90 11.67 -9.09
N VAL A 112 5.73 12.04 -8.11
CA VAL A 112 5.29 12.75 -6.89
C VAL A 112 4.70 14.12 -7.23
N LEU A 113 5.32 14.87 -8.16
CA LEU A 113 4.79 16.17 -8.59
C LEU A 113 3.43 16.03 -9.28
N ILE A 114 3.26 15.01 -10.14
CA ILE A 114 1.97 14.70 -10.79
C ILE A 114 0.93 14.30 -9.73
N GLU A 115 1.28 13.48 -8.75
CA GLU A 115 0.39 13.06 -7.67
C GLU A 115 -0.10 14.26 -6.85
N VAL A 116 0.82 15.13 -6.42
CA VAL A 116 0.49 16.39 -5.73
C VAL A 116 -0.42 17.26 -6.60
N GLY A 117 -0.12 17.38 -7.90
CA GLY A 117 -0.94 18.13 -8.85
C GLY A 117 -2.39 17.59 -8.92
N ILE A 118 -2.55 16.29 -9.10
CA ILE A 118 -3.86 15.65 -9.29
C ILE A 118 -4.65 15.58 -7.98
N PHE A 119 -4.03 15.21 -6.85
CA PHE A 119 -4.76 14.92 -5.60
C PHE A 119 -4.79 16.08 -4.61
N MET A 120 -3.96 17.13 -4.79
CA MET A 120 -3.96 18.28 -3.90
C MET A 120 -4.32 19.59 -4.63
N VAL A 121 -3.69 19.86 -5.78
CA VAL A 121 -3.89 21.12 -6.48
C VAL A 121 -5.19 21.14 -7.28
N LEU A 122 -5.49 20.08 -8.04
CA LEU A 122 -6.67 20.01 -8.89
C LEU A 122 -7.99 20.07 -8.08
N PRO A 123 -8.21 19.31 -6.97
CA PRO A 123 -9.43 19.43 -6.17
C PRO A 123 -9.63 20.84 -5.60
N TYR A 124 -8.55 21.46 -5.14
CA TYR A 124 -8.57 22.84 -4.67
C TYR A 124 -8.98 23.81 -5.77
N TYR A 125 -8.38 23.70 -6.95
CA TYR A 125 -8.70 24.56 -8.09
C TYR A 125 -10.15 24.39 -8.55
N LEU A 126 -10.64 23.15 -8.67
CA LEU A 126 -12.03 22.85 -9.05
C LEU A 126 -13.02 23.40 -8.01
N SER A 127 -12.72 23.28 -6.72
CA SER A 127 -13.58 23.83 -5.67
C SER A 127 -13.58 25.36 -5.70
N SER A 128 -12.47 26.02 -6.03
CA SER A 128 -12.37 27.47 -6.09
C SER A 128 -13.26 28.12 -7.17
N ILE A 129 -13.62 27.37 -8.21
CA ILE A 129 -14.57 27.84 -9.23
C ILE A 129 -15.96 28.09 -8.62
N ILE A 130 -16.31 27.30 -7.60
CA ILE A 130 -17.61 27.38 -6.89
C ILE A 130 -17.55 28.42 -5.75
N GLU A 131 -16.35 28.85 -5.31
CA GLU A 131 -16.16 29.84 -4.26
C GLU A 131 -16.93 31.15 -4.53
N LYS A 132 -17.14 31.48 -5.79
CA LYS A 132 -17.94 32.65 -6.20
C LYS A 132 -19.41 32.57 -5.75
N HIS A 133 -19.90 31.40 -5.43
CA HIS A 133 -21.31 31.16 -5.07
C HIS A 133 -21.51 30.89 -3.58
N THR A 134 -20.45 30.70 -2.79
CA THR A 134 -20.53 30.48 -1.33
C THR A 134 -19.31 31.01 -0.63
N SER A 135 -19.54 31.75 0.47
CA SER A 135 -18.47 32.27 1.34
C SER A 135 -18.17 31.34 2.53
N SER A 136 -18.84 30.19 2.63
CA SER A 136 -18.69 29.26 3.76
C SER A 136 -17.42 28.41 3.60
N HIS A 137 -16.44 28.65 4.48
CA HIS A 137 -15.21 27.85 4.54
C HIS A 137 -15.50 26.35 4.74
N LEU A 138 -16.49 26.00 5.56
CA LEU A 138 -16.89 24.59 5.76
C LEU A 138 -17.36 23.95 4.46
N VAL A 139 -18.26 24.61 3.73
CA VAL A 139 -18.79 24.09 2.46
C VAL A 139 -17.67 23.88 1.45
N MET A 140 -16.73 24.83 1.37
CA MET A 140 -15.60 24.75 0.44
C MET A 140 -14.65 23.60 0.78
N THR A 141 -14.33 23.41 2.07
CA THR A 141 -13.45 22.31 2.51
C THR A 141 -14.10 20.94 2.26
N VAL A 142 -15.39 20.81 2.56
CA VAL A 142 -16.13 19.56 2.29
C VAL A 142 -16.21 19.27 0.79
N LEU A 143 -16.52 20.28 -0.02
CA LEU A 143 -16.59 20.15 -1.47
C LEU A 143 -15.24 19.71 -2.06
N GLU A 144 -14.15 20.36 -1.65
CA GLU A 144 -12.80 19.97 -2.04
C GLU A 144 -12.49 18.51 -1.67
N GLY A 145 -12.88 18.10 -0.45
CA GLY A 145 -12.73 16.73 0.02
C GLY A 145 -13.51 15.73 -0.84
N VAL A 146 -14.76 16.04 -1.17
CA VAL A 146 -15.61 15.20 -2.04
C VAL A 146 -14.99 15.08 -3.44
N ILE A 147 -14.54 16.19 -4.02
CA ILE A 147 -13.86 16.19 -5.33
C ILE A 147 -12.59 15.31 -5.27
N ARG A 148 -11.79 15.41 -4.21
CA ARG A 148 -10.58 14.59 -4.04
C ARG A 148 -10.90 13.10 -3.99
N VAL A 149 -11.90 12.72 -3.20
CA VAL A 149 -12.36 11.32 -3.13
C VAL A 149 -12.87 10.84 -4.48
N ALA A 150 -13.64 11.67 -5.18
CA ALA A 150 -14.15 11.32 -6.51
C ALA A 150 -13.01 11.11 -7.52
N ILE A 151 -12.02 12.02 -7.57
CA ILE A 151 -10.83 11.88 -8.44
C ILE A 151 -10.09 10.59 -8.11
N PHE A 152 -9.88 10.29 -6.83
CA PHE A 152 -9.22 9.04 -6.41
C PHE A 152 -9.99 7.80 -6.86
N LEU A 153 -11.30 7.75 -6.66
CA LEU A 153 -12.10 6.61 -7.07
C LEU A 153 -12.11 6.43 -8.60
N ILE A 154 -12.23 7.53 -9.35
CA ILE A 154 -12.16 7.51 -10.82
C ILE A 154 -10.78 6.98 -11.26
N TYR A 155 -9.69 7.48 -10.67
CA TYR A 155 -8.33 7.02 -10.95
C TYR A 155 -8.20 5.52 -10.73
N ILE A 156 -8.60 5.00 -9.56
CA ILE A 156 -8.53 3.56 -9.25
C ILE A 156 -9.35 2.74 -10.27
N VAL A 157 -10.56 3.18 -10.61
CA VAL A 157 -11.39 2.49 -11.61
C VAL A 157 -10.72 2.47 -12.98
N LEU A 158 -10.09 3.56 -13.39
CA LEU A 158 -9.41 3.64 -14.69
C LEU A 158 -8.19 2.71 -14.74
N ILE A 159 -7.29 2.79 -13.75
CA ILE A 159 -6.08 1.95 -13.74
C ILE A 159 -6.41 0.46 -13.56
N SER A 160 -7.50 0.14 -12.83
CA SER A 160 -7.92 -1.26 -12.64
C SER A 160 -8.36 -1.97 -13.93
N ARG A 161 -8.53 -1.22 -15.03
CA ARG A 161 -8.88 -1.76 -16.36
C ARG A 161 -7.66 -2.18 -17.17
N THR A 162 -6.47 -1.70 -16.84
CA THR A 162 -5.24 -2.14 -17.50
C THR A 162 -4.92 -3.58 -17.11
N LYS A 163 -4.35 -4.36 -18.06
CA LYS A 163 -4.09 -5.80 -17.84
C LYS A 163 -3.14 -6.02 -16.65
N ASP A 164 -2.04 -5.29 -16.61
CA ASP A 164 -0.98 -5.48 -15.60
C ASP A 164 -1.44 -5.11 -14.19
N ILE A 165 -2.12 -3.96 -14.05
CA ILE A 165 -2.69 -3.55 -12.76
C ILE A 165 -3.79 -4.51 -12.31
N LYS A 166 -4.63 -5.00 -13.24
CA LYS A 166 -5.65 -6.01 -12.91
C LYS A 166 -5.00 -7.28 -12.35
N ARG A 167 -3.89 -7.77 -12.96
CA ARG A 167 -3.16 -8.93 -12.46
C ARG A 167 -2.54 -8.66 -11.09
N THR A 168 -1.91 -7.50 -10.91
CA THR A 168 -1.39 -7.08 -9.60
C THR A 168 -2.50 -7.05 -8.54
N PHE A 169 -3.71 -6.59 -8.88
CA PHE A 169 -4.86 -6.62 -7.97
C PHE A 169 -5.39 -8.04 -7.70
N MET A 170 -5.16 -9.00 -8.58
CA MET A 170 -5.45 -10.42 -8.33
C MET A 170 -4.43 -11.01 -7.33
N TYR A 171 -3.13 -10.72 -7.49
CA TYR A 171 -2.11 -11.08 -6.49
C TYR A 171 -2.36 -10.43 -5.13
N HIS A 172 -2.82 -9.19 -5.09
CA HIS A 172 -3.24 -8.52 -3.86
C HIS A 172 -4.44 -9.24 -3.20
N GLY A 173 -5.38 -9.74 -4.02
CA GLY A 173 -6.45 -10.60 -3.54
C GLY A 173 -5.94 -11.92 -2.97
N ALA A 174 -4.94 -12.56 -3.59
CA ALA A 174 -4.33 -13.79 -3.10
C ALA A 174 -3.60 -13.57 -1.77
N GLU A 175 -2.84 -12.47 -1.63
CA GLU A 175 -2.21 -12.07 -0.37
C GLU A 175 -3.23 -11.99 0.77
N HIS A 176 -4.31 -11.23 0.59
CA HIS A 176 -5.37 -11.09 1.60
C HIS A 176 -6.04 -12.42 1.95
N LYS A 177 -6.31 -13.25 0.94
CA LYS A 177 -6.94 -14.56 1.15
C LYS A 177 -6.03 -15.50 1.94
N CYS A 178 -4.71 -15.50 1.68
CA CYS A 178 -3.74 -16.28 2.46
C CYS A 178 -3.72 -15.85 3.93
N ILE A 179 -3.65 -14.54 4.20
CA ILE A 179 -3.65 -14.01 5.57
C ILE A 179 -4.97 -14.35 6.28
N ASN A 180 -6.11 -14.12 5.61
CA ASN A 180 -7.42 -14.45 6.19
C ASN A 180 -7.60 -15.95 6.44
N CYS A 181 -7.09 -16.81 5.55
CA CYS A 181 -7.12 -18.28 5.75
C CYS A 181 -6.46 -18.65 7.08
N ILE A 182 -5.26 -18.13 7.31
CA ILE A 182 -4.49 -18.41 8.54
C ILE A 182 -5.18 -17.84 9.78
N GLU A 183 -5.63 -16.60 9.72
CA GLU A 183 -6.24 -15.90 10.87
C GLU A 183 -7.62 -16.46 11.27
N HIS A 184 -8.27 -17.21 10.37
CA HIS A 184 -9.50 -17.97 10.66
C HIS A 184 -9.25 -19.43 11.06
N GLY A 185 -8.00 -19.84 11.24
CA GLY A 185 -7.66 -21.20 11.69
C GLY A 185 -7.82 -22.28 10.62
N LEU A 186 -7.89 -21.90 9.35
CA LEU A 186 -7.95 -22.85 8.26
C LEU A 186 -6.54 -23.28 7.86
N GLU A 187 -6.43 -24.51 7.39
CA GLU A 187 -5.18 -25.00 6.79
C GLU A 187 -4.84 -24.19 5.55
N LEU A 188 -3.57 -23.75 5.45
CA LEU A 188 -3.09 -22.97 4.32
C LEU A 188 -2.89 -23.87 3.10
N ASN A 189 -3.94 -24.04 2.31
CA ASN A 189 -3.95 -24.76 1.04
C ASN A 189 -4.82 -24.00 0.03
N VAL A 190 -4.70 -24.35 -1.26
CA VAL A 190 -5.38 -23.65 -2.35
C VAL A 190 -6.91 -23.65 -2.15
N GLU A 191 -7.49 -24.75 -1.69
CA GLU A 191 -8.94 -24.85 -1.52
C GLU A 191 -9.47 -23.88 -0.44
N ASN A 192 -8.83 -23.84 0.72
CA ASN A 192 -9.23 -23.00 1.85
C ASN A 192 -8.94 -21.51 1.56
N VAL A 193 -7.79 -21.21 0.93
CA VAL A 193 -7.44 -19.86 0.52
C VAL A 193 -8.45 -19.34 -0.50
N ARG A 194 -8.86 -20.14 -1.49
CA ARG A 194 -9.87 -19.76 -2.49
C ARG A 194 -11.20 -19.37 -1.84
N LYS A 195 -11.61 -20.03 -0.75
CA LYS A 195 -12.84 -19.74 -0.01
C LYS A 195 -12.72 -18.55 0.96
N SER A 196 -11.49 -18.15 1.29
CA SER A 196 -11.23 -17.06 2.23
C SER A 196 -11.54 -15.67 1.63
N SER A 197 -11.77 -14.68 2.49
CA SER A 197 -12.10 -13.30 2.06
C SER A 197 -10.88 -12.61 1.44
N LYS A 198 -11.11 -11.85 0.36
CA LYS A 198 -10.13 -10.94 -0.21
C LYS A 198 -10.11 -9.55 0.44
N GLN A 199 -10.97 -9.31 1.43
CA GLN A 199 -10.98 -8.05 2.20
C GLN A 199 -10.23 -8.25 3.50
N HIS A 200 -9.33 -7.32 3.83
CA HIS A 200 -8.53 -7.35 5.05
C HIS A 200 -8.41 -5.96 5.69
N LYS A 201 -8.66 -5.86 7.02
CA LYS A 201 -8.71 -4.57 7.72
C LYS A 201 -7.39 -3.80 7.72
N ARG A 202 -6.23 -4.46 7.60
CA ARG A 202 -4.89 -3.87 7.66
C ARG A 202 -4.27 -3.57 6.31
N CYS A 203 -5.07 -3.42 5.27
CA CYS A 203 -4.59 -3.19 3.92
C CYS A 203 -4.17 -1.72 3.68
N GLY A 204 -3.13 -1.54 2.89
CA GLY A 204 -2.65 -0.22 2.44
C GLY A 204 -3.70 0.62 1.72
N THR A 205 -4.65 -0.01 1.01
CA THR A 205 -5.77 0.70 0.37
C THR A 205 -6.71 1.33 1.40
N SER A 206 -6.98 0.63 2.51
CA SER A 206 -7.73 1.21 3.63
C SER A 206 -6.97 2.35 4.28
N PHE A 207 -5.63 2.26 4.35
CA PHE A 207 -4.79 3.36 4.84
C PHE A 207 -4.96 4.62 3.98
N LEU A 208 -4.93 4.50 2.64
CA LEU A 208 -5.14 5.63 1.73
C LEU A 208 -6.51 6.29 1.96
N PHE A 209 -7.55 5.49 2.21
CA PHE A 209 -8.87 6.03 2.56
C PHE A 209 -8.82 6.84 3.86
N PHE A 210 -8.19 6.33 4.92
CA PHE A 210 -8.01 7.09 6.17
C PHE A 210 -7.19 8.37 5.94
N VAL A 211 -6.13 8.32 5.12
CA VAL A 211 -5.35 9.52 4.75
C VAL A 211 -6.25 10.59 4.12
N MET A 212 -7.16 10.21 3.22
CA MET A 212 -8.09 11.16 2.63
C MET A 212 -9.03 11.79 3.66
N ILE A 213 -9.65 10.99 4.53
CA ILE A 213 -10.57 11.51 5.56
C ILE A 213 -9.82 12.41 6.55
N VAL A 214 -8.68 11.95 7.08
CA VAL A 214 -7.86 12.74 8.01
C VAL A 214 -7.39 14.03 7.35
N SER A 215 -7.01 13.99 6.05
CA SER A 215 -6.59 15.19 5.33
C SER A 215 -7.71 16.22 5.22
N ILE A 216 -8.97 15.80 5.01
CA ILE A 216 -10.12 16.72 4.98
C ILE A 216 -10.28 17.40 6.34
N ILE A 217 -10.22 16.62 7.43
CA ILE A 217 -10.35 17.15 8.80
C ILE A 217 -9.22 18.11 9.12
N VAL A 218 -7.98 17.76 8.84
CA VAL A 218 -6.79 18.60 9.11
C VAL A 218 -6.83 19.87 8.25
N CYS A 219 -7.17 19.75 6.97
CA CYS A 219 -7.27 20.89 6.05
C CYS A 219 -8.38 21.88 6.42
N PHE A 220 -9.42 21.43 7.14
CA PHE A 220 -10.47 22.32 7.65
C PHE A 220 -9.90 23.40 8.59
N PHE A 221 -8.85 23.11 9.34
CA PHE A 221 -8.22 24.06 10.24
C PHE A 221 -7.20 25.00 9.55
N ILE A 222 -6.95 24.82 8.27
CA ILE A 222 -6.01 25.67 7.51
C ILE A 222 -6.76 26.90 6.94
N THR A 223 -6.58 28.06 7.56
CA THR A 223 -7.26 29.31 7.19
C THR A 223 -6.34 30.31 6.49
N ALA A 224 -5.24 29.84 5.87
CA ALA A 224 -4.28 30.72 5.21
C ALA A 224 -4.93 31.47 4.01
N LYS A 225 -4.72 32.80 3.93
CA LYS A 225 -5.26 33.66 2.86
C LYS A 225 -4.56 33.42 1.52
N SER A 226 -3.25 33.18 1.53
CA SER A 226 -2.47 32.91 0.31
C SER A 226 -2.65 31.46 -0.14
N GLN A 227 -2.95 31.27 -1.43
CA GLN A 227 -3.08 29.96 -2.06
C GLN A 227 -1.79 29.14 -1.96
N ILE A 228 -0.65 29.76 -2.20
CA ILE A 228 0.67 29.11 -2.14
C ILE A 228 0.94 28.63 -0.70
N VAL A 229 0.70 29.47 0.30
CA VAL A 229 0.89 29.13 1.71
C VAL A 229 -0.02 27.97 2.10
N ARG A 230 -1.27 27.94 1.60
CA ARG A 230 -2.22 26.86 1.85
C ARG A 230 -1.72 25.52 1.30
N VAL A 231 -1.19 25.50 0.07
CA VAL A 231 -0.60 24.29 -0.54
C VAL A 231 0.64 23.84 0.24
N LEU A 232 1.55 24.77 0.56
CA LEU A 232 2.75 24.44 1.34
C LEU A 232 2.43 23.88 2.72
N LEU A 233 1.44 24.43 3.44
CA LEU A 233 0.98 23.90 4.72
C LEU A 233 0.41 22.50 4.59
N ARG A 234 -0.36 22.21 3.53
CA ARG A 234 -0.89 20.87 3.28
C ARG A 234 0.22 19.85 3.05
N ILE A 235 1.24 20.22 2.27
CA ILE A 235 2.42 19.36 2.06
C ILE A 235 3.16 19.14 3.39
N ALA A 236 3.39 20.19 4.15
CA ALA A 236 4.07 20.11 5.45
C ALA A 236 3.31 19.24 6.48
N LEU A 237 1.98 19.13 6.36
CA LEU A 237 1.14 18.32 7.23
C LEU A 237 0.99 16.85 6.79
N LEU A 238 1.50 16.46 5.60
CA LEU A 238 1.43 15.08 5.12
C LEU A 238 2.00 14.06 6.14
N PRO A 239 3.15 14.29 6.79
CA PRO A 239 3.66 13.37 7.80
C PRO A 239 2.71 13.20 8.99
N LEU A 240 2.09 14.28 9.46
CA LEU A 240 1.10 14.24 10.54
C LEU A 240 -0.14 13.44 10.12
N ILE A 241 -0.66 13.70 8.92
CA ILE A 241 -1.82 13.00 8.35
C ILE A 241 -1.51 11.50 8.23
N ALA A 242 -0.34 11.14 7.72
CA ALA A 242 0.09 9.75 7.62
C ALA A 242 0.21 9.09 9.00
N GLY A 243 0.79 9.78 9.97
CA GLY A 243 0.91 9.30 11.35
C GLY A 243 -0.44 9.00 12.00
N ILE A 244 -1.40 9.94 11.90
CA ILE A 244 -2.77 9.74 12.42
C ILE A 244 -3.45 8.58 11.71
N SER A 245 -3.38 8.53 10.38
CA SER A 245 -4.01 7.50 9.57
C SER A 245 -3.46 6.10 9.86
N TYR A 246 -2.16 6.01 10.16
CA TYR A 246 -1.52 4.77 10.58
C TYR A 246 -2.08 4.26 11.91
N GLU A 247 -2.27 5.15 12.91
CA GLU A 247 -2.86 4.75 14.19
C GLU A 247 -4.31 4.28 14.00
N LEU A 248 -5.07 4.93 13.12
CA LEU A 248 -6.45 4.52 12.82
C LEU A 248 -6.52 3.14 12.18
N ILE A 249 -5.67 2.85 11.18
CA ILE A 249 -5.68 1.52 10.55
C ILE A 249 -5.17 0.43 11.49
N ARG A 250 -4.19 0.76 12.34
CA ARG A 250 -3.70 -0.16 13.37
C ARG A 250 -4.80 -0.48 14.38
N LEU A 251 -5.57 0.53 14.81
CA LEU A 251 -6.72 0.33 15.68
C LEU A 251 -7.79 -0.53 14.99
N ALA A 252 -8.07 -0.26 13.72
CA ALA A 252 -9.03 -1.03 12.92
C ALA A 252 -8.65 -2.51 12.80
N GLY A 253 -7.36 -2.80 12.63
CA GLY A 253 -6.84 -4.16 12.51
C GLY A 253 -6.78 -4.95 13.81
N ASN A 254 -6.75 -4.27 14.97
CA ASN A 254 -6.60 -4.91 16.28
C ASN A 254 -7.88 -4.85 17.15
N SER A 255 -8.98 -4.36 16.61
CA SER A 255 -10.23 -4.19 17.36
C SER A 255 -11.43 -4.73 16.59
N ASP A 256 -12.27 -5.47 17.30
CA ASP A 256 -13.57 -5.93 16.81
C ASP A 256 -14.74 -5.08 17.40
N HIS A 257 -14.42 -3.94 18.00
CA HIS A 257 -15.45 -3.03 18.54
C HIS A 257 -16.41 -2.56 17.42
N PRO A 258 -17.74 -2.54 17.64
CA PRO A 258 -18.72 -2.20 16.61
C PRO A 258 -18.46 -0.85 15.91
N VAL A 259 -18.07 0.18 16.67
CA VAL A 259 -17.75 1.51 16.11
C VAL A 259 -16.55 1.43 15.14
N ILE A 260 -15.50 0.71 15.54
CA ILE A 260 -14.32 0.53 14.68
C ILE A 260 -14.65 -0.26 13.42
N ASN A 261 -15.48 -1.29 13.54
CA ASN A 261 -15.96 -2.06 12.39
C ASN A 261 -16.75 -1.18 11.40
N VAL A 262 -17.61 -0.29 11.91
CA VAL A 262 -18.35 0.65 11.05
C VAL A 262 -17.39 1.63 10.35
N LEU A 263 -16.43 2.20 11.08
CA LEU A 263 -15.44 3.12 10.52
C LEU A 263 -14.52 2.46 9.47
N SER A 264 -14.33 1.15 9.56
CA SER A 264 -13.50 0.39 8.61
C SER A 264 -14.24 0.03 7.31
N LYS A 265 -15.59 -0.01 7.32
CA LYS A 265 -16.39 -0.43 6.14
C LYS A 265 -16.08 0.33 4.86
N PRO A 266 -15.95 1.67 4.85
CA PRO A 266 -15.63 2.38 3.61
C PRO A 266 -14.27 1.99 3.04
N GLY A 267 -13.24 1.80 3.89
CA GLY A 267 -11.93 1.30 3.47
C GLY A 267 -12.01 -0.11 2.86
N LEU A 268 -12.78 -1.02 3.49
CA LEU A 268 -13.04 -2.36 2.95
C LEU A 268 -13.82 -2.32 1.64
N TRP A 269 -14.74 -1.35 1.47
CA TRP A 269 -15.45 -1.17 0.22
C TRP A 269 -14.52 -0.75 -0.92
N VAL A 270 -13.59 0.18 -0.68
CA VAL A 270 -12.58 0.60 -1.67
C VAL A 270 -11.68 -0.57 -2.07
N GLN A 271 -11.40 -1.51 -1.18
CA GLN A 271 -10.63 -2.72 -1.51
C GLN A 271 -11.29 -3.55 -2.63
N ASN A 272 -12.62 -3.53 -2.79
CA ASN A 272 -13.27 -4.24 -3.90
C ASN A 272 -12.82 -3.72 -5.28
N LEU A 273 -12.29 -2.50 -5.35
CA LEU A 273 -11.72 -1.92 -6.56
C LEU A 273 -10.26 -2.35 -6.77
N THR A 274 -9.51 -2.54 -5.68
CA THR A 274 -8.05 -2.77 -5.66
C THR A 274 -7.65 -4.21 -5.33
N THR A 275 -8.63 -5.09 -5.03
CA THR A 275 -8.43 -6.54 -4.89
C THR A 275 -9.38 -7.27 -5.82
N LYS A 276 -8.85 -8.18 -6.61
CA LYS A 276 -9.62 -9.04 -7.51
C LYS A 276 -9.52 -10.49 -7.08
N GLU A 277 -10.44 -11.33 -7.57
CA GLU A 277 -10.35 -12.77 -7.32
C GLU A 277 -9.12 -13.33 -8.04
N PRO A 278 -8.19 -13.95 -7.29
CA PRO A 278 -7.03 -14.63 -7.86
C PRO A 278 -7.44 -15.97 -8.47
N ASP A 279 -6.65 -16.43 -9.44
CA ASP A 279 -6.67 -17.83 -9.83
C ASP A 279 -5.81 -18.70 -8.91
N ASP A 280 -5.88 -20.02 -9.07
CA ASP A 280 -5.18 -20.97 -8.21
C ASP A 280 -3.67 -20.84 -8.30
N SER A 281 -3.16 -20.51 -9.47
CA SER A 281 -1.73 -20.32 -9.70
C SER A 281 -1.17 -19.13 -8.90
N MET A 282 -1.95 -18.05 -8.74
CA MET A 282 -1.61 -16.90 -7.91
C MET A 282 -1.73 -17.22 -6.41
N ILE A 283 -2.70 -18.06 -6.04
CA ILE A 283 -2.83 -18.56 -4.66
C ILE A 283 -1.60 -19.37 -4.26
N GLU A 284 -1.09 -20.23 -5.15
CA GLU A 284 0.14 -21.02 -4.90
C GLU A 284 1.34 -20.11 -4.60
N VAL A 285 1.50 -19.02 -5.35
CA VAL A 285 2.55 -18.01 -5.09
C VAL A 285 2.37 -17.40 -3.70
N GLY A 286 1.13 -17.04 -3.32
CA GLY A 286 0.83 -16.50 -2.00
C GLY A 286 1.14 -17.46 -0.86
N ILE A 287 0.80 -18.75 -1.02
CA ILE A 287 1.10 -19.80 -0.04
C ILE A 287 2.63 -19.91 0.14
N LYS A 288 3.39 -20.01 -0.95
CA LYS A 288 4.85 -20.10 -0.89
C LYS A 288 5.48 -18.86 -0.25
N ALA A 289 4.97 -17.66 -0.55
CA ALA A 289 5.44 -16.43 0.09
C ALA A 289 5.22 -16.45 1.60
N VAL A 290 4.07 -16.91 2.07
CA VAL A 290 3.77 -17.03 3.52
C VAL A 290 4.66 -18.06 4.18
N GLU A 291 4.71 -19.29 3.65
CA GLU A 291 5.46 -20.40 4.24
C GLU A 291 6.96 -20.11 4.37
N ALA A 292 7.50 -19.29 3.48
CA ALA A 292 8.90 -18.89 3.51
C ALA A 292 9.29 -18.06 4.74
N VAL A 293 8.36 -17.33 5.36
CA VAL A 293 8.66 -16.39 6.46
C VAL A 293 7.80 -16.57 7.70
N PHE A 294 6.78 -17.43 7.65
CA PHE A 294 5.82 -17.56 8.73
C PHE A 294 5.39 -19.00 8.98
N ASP A 295 5.71 -19.51 10.18
CA ASP A 295 5.20 -20.79 10.65
C ASP A 295 3.75 -20.63 11.13
N TRP A 296 2.83 -20.71 10.17
CA TRP A 296 1.40 -20.55 10.39
C TRP A 296 0.81 -21.67 11.25
N LYS A 297 1.39 -22.89 11.21
CA LYS A 297 0.90 -24.04 11.98
C LYS A 297 1.10 -23.82 13.48
N THR A 298 2.34 -23.55 13.87
CA THR A 298 2.68 -23.22 15.27
C THR A 298 1.90 -22.00 15.74
N TRP A 299 1.78 -20.95 14.89
CA TRP A 299 1.01 -19.78 15.25
C TRP A 299 -0.48 -20.08 15.52
N GLN A 300 -1.13 -20.91 14.69
CA GLN A 300 -2.52 -21.32 14.90
C GLN A 300 -2.68 -22.16 16.19
N GLU A 301 -1.74 -23.06 16.45
CA GLU A 301 -1.75 -23.87 17.68
C GLU A 301 -1.69 -23.01 18.95
N GLU A 302 -0.81 -22.03 18.97
CA GLU A 302 -0.61 -21.14 20.12
C GLU A 302 -1.73 -20.11 20.30
N ASN A 303 -2.40 -19.70 19.23
CA ASN A 303 -3.26 -18.52 19.23
C ASN A 303 -4.75 -18.79 19.00
N LEU A 304 -5.12 -19.93 18.40
CA LEU A 304 -6.51 -20.23 18.02
C LEU A 304 -7.06 -21.50 18.67
N LYS A 305 -6.22 -22.42 19.15
CA LYS A 305 -6.64 -23.62 19.88
C LYS A 305 -6.72 -23.32 21.39
N GLN A 306 -7.61 -22.40 21.81
CA GLN A 306 -8.04 -22.24 23.21
C GLN A 306 -9.50 -22.58 23.34
#